data_ab6260fae29dda5ad898d851536c7950
#
_entry.id   ab6260fae29dda5ad898d851536c7950
#
_cell.length_a   1.000
_cell.length_b   1.000
_cell.length_c   1.000
_cell.angle_alpha   90.00
_cell.angle_beta   90.00
_cell.angle_gamma   90.00
#
_symmetry.space_group_name_H-M   'P 1'
#
loop_
_entity.id
_entity.type
_entity.pdbx_description
1 polymer ?
#
loop_
_entity_poly.entity_id
_entity_poly.type
_entity_poly.pdbx_seq_one_letter_code
_entity_poly.pdbx_strand_id
1 'polypeptide(L)'
;MPLKEPNNASASLFPRASGFYAYANCVVSFRLSQAAGPEPSSTDSVFGTSVHAILTGGASPIDFDSSVREMAATLERSYTQSFHAWEKSLPENARLGELYSERRLYFKRAHFTLASGQPDRFLAASTHHVYLADFKTSWRPIDSYPATNAQLRVYAALIFDFYRHKIDSLTAAIHKPGSTLPPAFFTKSDLVLATKWVKEITSDSIAPPPDSYPRKGPWCRYCSGKILCPLWQAELTQLSSFALTQLDSLSDQALANLAPRLDLVAKIIERLSERLYDRVAHCPASFPGWSIIQGSFRRKISSPAQAYKHLVKNGPLDHDTFLAATRVSISALRSVLSSTLSLSPQAADALLESSLSPDGTLTKTQSPPTLSYDPLTLQTFQPSPPLQELSQT
;
A
#
# COMPACT_ATOMS: atom_id res chain seq x y z
N MET A 1 -22.45 -17.80 8.80
CA MET A 1 -22.45 -16.42 8.26
C MET A 1 -22.11 -16.50 6.79
N PRO A 2 -22.88 -15.93 5.88
CA PRO A 2 -22.54 -15.96 4.46
C PRO A 2 -21.29 -15.09 4.25
N LEU A 3 -20.27 -15.68 3.62
CA LEU A 3 -19.10 -14.99 3.11
C LEU A 3 -19.60 -13.85 2.21
N LYS A 4 -19.21 -12.61 2.52
CA LYS A 4 -19.43 -11.48 1.59
C LYS A 4 -18.81 -11.88 0.26
N GLU A 5 -19.61 -11.84 -0.79
CA GLU A 5 -19.14 -12.03 -2.16
C GLU A 5 -17.91 -11.15 -2.40
N PRO A 6 -16.88 -11.64 -3.08
CA PRO A 6 -15.75 -10.82 -3.47
C PRO A 6 -16.31 -9.66 -4.29
N ASN A 7 -16.04 -8.43 -3.84
CA ASN A 7 -16.39 -7.22 -4.57
C ASN A 7 -15.96 -7.41 -6.03
N ASN A 8 -16.94 -7.61 -6.90
CA ASN A 8 -16.73 -7.59 -8.34
C ASN A 8 -16.00 -6.29 -8.65
N ALA A 9 -14.72 -6.41 -9.01
CA ALA A 9 -13.87 -5.30 -9.37
C ALA A 9 -14.25 -4.80 -10.78
N SER A 10 -15.52 -4.39 -10.92
CA SER A 10 -15.97 -3.63 -12.07
C SER A 10 -15.16 -2.33 -12.12
N ALA A 11 -14.64 -1.99 -13.29
CA ALA A 11 -13.94 -0.73 -13.52
C ALA A 11 -14.78 0.39 -12.88
N SER A 12 -14.17 1.21 -12.01
CA SER A 12 -14.90 2.26 -11.30
C SER A 12 -15.42 3.27 -12.31
N LEU A 13 -16.73 3.51 -12.31
CA LEU A 13 -17.34 4.50 -13.18
C LEU A 13 -16.95 5.95 -12.84
N PHE A 14 -16.29 6.16 -11.70
CA PHE A 14 -15.89 7.48 -11.19
C PHE A 14 -14.54 7.39 -10.46
N PRO A 15 -13.79 8.52 -10.38
CA PRO A 15 -12.52 8.60 -9.69
C PRO A 15 -12.58 8.18 -8.22
N ARG A 16 -11.60 7.36 -7.78
CA ARG A 16 -11.43 6.96 -6.38
C ARG A 16 -10.32 7.77 -5.72
N ALA A 17 -10.44 8.08 -4.44
CA ALA A 17 -9.49 8.88 -3.68
C ALA A 17 -8.03 8.41 -3.82
N SER A 18 -7.79 7.10 -3.81
CA SER A 18 -6.45 6.51 -3.97
C SER A 18 -5.79 6.79 -5.32
N GLY A 19 -6.57 7.09 -6.37
CA GLY A 19 -6.06 7.43 -7.70
C GLY A 19 -5.82 8.91 -7.94
N PHE A 20 -6.26 9.80 -7.04
CA PHE A 20 -6.25 11.23 -7.29
C PHE A 20 -4.86 11.83 -7.48
N TYR A 21 -3.82 11.24 -6.88
CA TYR A 21 -2.45 11.65 -7.15
C TYR A 21 -2.10 11.51 -8.64
N ALA A 22 -2.51 10.40 -9.26
CA ALA A 22 -2.31 10.21 -10.69
C ALA A 22 -3.24 11.12 -11.53
N TYR A 23 -4.51 11.25 -11.15
CA TYR A 23 -5.49 12.02 -11.91
C TYR A 23 -5.16 13.52 -11.95
N ALA A 24 -4.71 14.08 -10.82
CA ALA A 24 -4.32 15.48 -10.73
C ALA A 24 -3.07 15.84 -11.55
N ASN A 25 -2.20 14.87 -11.79
CA ASN A 25 -0.94 15.09 -12.51
C ASN A 25 -0.97 14.60 -13.96
N CYS A 26 -1.92 13.74 -14.31
CA CYS A 26 -2.11 13.21 -15.67
C CYS A 26 -3.59 13.03 -15.94
N VAL A 27 -4.19 14.01 -16.59
CA VAL A 27 -5.65 14.11 -16.83
C VAL A 27 -6.24 12.87 -17.53
N VAL A 28 -5.47 12.20 -18.39
CA VAL A 28 -5.92 10.99 -19.11
C VAL A 28 -5.77 9.70 -18.30
N SER A 29 -5.11 9.75 -17.12
CA SER A 29 -4.78 8.55 -16.34
C SER A 29 -6.02 7.80 -15.86
N PHE A 30 -7.11 8.49 -15.53
CA PHE A 30 -8.37 7.86 -15.14
C PHE A 30 -8.98 7.06 -16.29
N ARG A 31 -9.05 7.64 -17.49
CA ARG A 31 -9.55 6.95 -18.70
C ARG A 31 -8.71 5.74 -19.07
N LEU A 32 -7.39 5.87 -19.02
CA LEU A 32 -6.48 4.74 -19.23
C LEU A 32 -6.67 3.66 -18.18
N SER A 33 -6.87 4.04 -16.91
CA SER A 33 -7.12 3.09 -15.83
C SER A 33 -8.45 2.35 -16.00
N GLN A 34 -9.50 3.05 -16.44
CA GLN A 34 -10.78 2.43 -16.77
C GLN A 34 -10.64 1.41 -17.90
N ALA A 35 -9.95 1.79 -18.98
CA ALA A 35 -9.72 0.90 -20.13
C ALA A 35 -8.85 -0.31 -19.78
N ALA A 36 -7.88 -0.13 -18.87
CA ALA A 36 -7.02 -1.22 -18.40
C ALA A 36 -7.75 -2.22 -17.49
N GLY A 37 -8.86 -1.81 -16.88
CA GLY A 37 -9.61 -2.63 -15.92
C GLY A 37 -8.94 -2.72 -14.54
N PRO A 38 -9.50 -3.54 -13.63
CA PRO A 38 -9.00 -3.68 -12.28
C PRO A 38 -7.59 -4.27 -12.25
N GLU A 39 -6.77 -3.80 -11.31
CA GLU A 39 -5.48 -4.43 -11.04
C GLU A 39 -5.68 -5.70 -10.22
N PRO A 40 -4.94 -6.78 -10.53
CA PRO A 40 -4.91 -7.96 -9.69
C PRO A 40 -4.31 -7.60 -8.32
N SER A 41 -4.73 -8.34 -7.30
CA SER A 41 -4.25 -8.13 -5.93
C SER A 41 -2.82 -8.63 -5.79
N SER A 42 -1.87 -7.74 -5.53
CA SER A 42 -0.51 -8.14 -5.18
C SER A 42 -0.44 -8.69 -3.75
N THR A 43 0.63 -9.42 -3.42
CA THR A 43 0.90 -9.91 -2.05
C THR A 43 0.87 -8.77 -1.03
N ASP A 44 1.45 -7.61 -1.38
CA ASP A 44 1.43 -6.40 -0.54
C ASP A 44 0.01 -5.88 -0.32
N SER A 45 -0.83 -5.94 -1.36
CA SER A 45 -2.24 -5.54 -1.29
C SER A 45 -3.05 -6.48 -0.40
N VAL A 46 -2.82 -7.79 -0.50
CA VAL A 46 -3.47 -8.79 0.36
C VAL A 46 -3.05 -8.59 1.81
N PHE A 47 -1.75 -8.40 2.08
CA PHE A 47 -1.25 -8.09 3.41
C PHE A 47 -1.89 -6.83 3.98
N GLY A 48 -1.92 -5.74 3.20
CA GLY A 48 -2.57 -4.49 3.59
C GLY A 48 -4.04 -4.68 3.94
N THR A 49 -4.79 -5.40 3.10
CA THR A 49 -6.22 -5.70 3.35
C THR A 49 -6.42 -6.48 4.64
N SER A 50 -5.55 -7.46 4.94
CA SER A 50 -5.60 -8.24 6.17
C SER A 50 -5.36 -7.37 7.42
N VAL A 51 -4.39 -6.46 7.37
CA VAL A 51 -4.13 -5.50 8.46
C VAL A 51 -5.32 -4.58 8.68
N HIS A 52 -5.89 -4.03 7.61
CA HIS A 52 -7.08 -3.16 7.69
C HIS A 52 -8.29 -3.90 8.28
N ALA A 53 -8.48 -5.17 7.92
CA ALA A 53 -9.58 -5.99 8.49
C ALA A 53 -9.48 -6.11 10.02
N ILE A 54 -8.28 -6.23 10.58
CA ILE A 54 -8.06 -6.21 12.03
C ILE A 54 -8.37 -4.81 12.60
N LEU A 55 -7.77 -3.77 12.02
CA LEU A 55 -7.88 -2.39 12.52
C LEU A 55 -9.32 -1.88 12.55
N THR A 56 -10.15 -2.34 11.63
CA THR A 56 -11.55 -1.91 11.51
C THR A 56 -12.54 -2.82 12.24
N GLY A 57 -12.03 -3.86 12.92
CA GLY A 57 -12.87 -4.83 13.63
C GLY A 57 -13.65 -5.78 12.71
N GLY A 58 -13.28 -5.82 11.42
CA GLY A 58 -13.92 -6.69 10.43
C GLY A 58 -13.49 -8.15 10.51
N ALA A 59 -12.39 -8.44 11.20
CA ALA A 59 -11.88 -9.80 11.43
C ALA A 59 -11.15 -9.92 12.76
N SER A 60 -11.13 -11.14 13.30
CA SER A 60 -10.40 -11.44 14.54
C SER A 60 -8.89 -11.51 14.28
N PRO A 61 -8.05 -10.89 15.13
CA PRO A 61 -6.60 -10.98 14.97
C PRO A 61 -6.06 -12.42 14.97
N ILE A 62 -6.76 -13.35 15.62
CA ILE A 62 -6.35 -14.77 15.73
C ILE A 62 -6.36 -15.49 14.37
N ASP A 63 -7.12 -14.97 13.41
CA ASP A 63 -7.28 -15.55 12.07
C ASP A 63 -6.09 -15.25 11.14
N PHE A 64 -5.15 -14.43 11.60
CA PHE A 64 -4.04 -13.94 10.77
C PHE A 64 -2.66 -14.32 11.33
N ASP A 65 -1.66 -14.31 10.46
CA ASP A 65 -0.26 -14.52 10.80
C ASP A 65 0.25 -13.45 11.79
N SER A 66 1.31 -13.77 12.53
CA SER A 66 1.92 -12.87 13.52
C SER A 66 2.34 -11.54 12.89
N SER A 67 2.89 -11.54 11.67
CA SER A 67 3.31 -10.33 10.96
C SER A 67 2.17 -9.36 10.69
N VAL A 68 0.98 -9.86 10.33
CA VAL A 68 -0.23 -9.06 10.14
C VAL A 68 -0.69 -8.46 11.47
N ARG A 69 -0.70 -9.28 12.54
CA ARG A 69 -1.09 -8.84 13.88
C ARG A 69 -0.16 -7.77 14.44
N GLU A 70 1.15 -7.96 14.31
CA GLU A 70 2.17 -7.01 14.77
C GLU A 70 2.07 -5.68 14.05
N MET A 71 1.85 -5.73 12.73
CA MET A 71 1.62 -4.52 11.93
C MET A 71 0.36 -3.78 12.39
N ALA A 72 -0.76 -4.49 12.55
CA ALA A 72 -2.01 -3.90 13.04
C ALA A 72 -1.83 -3.27 14.43
N ALA A 73 -1.19 -3.97 15.38
CA ALA A 73 -0.91 -3.45 16.71
C ALA A 73 0.01 -2.22 16.69
N THR A 74 0.97 -2.17 15.77
CA THR A 74 1.87 -1.01 15.61
C THR A 74 1.12 0.21 15.09
N LEU A 75 0.27 0.02 14.08
CA LEU A 75 -0.55 1.10 13.53
C LEU A 75 -1.61 1.58 14.53
N GLU A 76 -2.22 0.67 15.28
CA GLU A 76 -3.20 1.02 16.32
C GLU A 76 -2.58 1.85 17.45
N ARG A 77 -1.35 1.52 17.89
CA ARG A 77 -0.62 2.36 18.87
C ARG A 77 -0.35 3.75 18.33
N SER A 78 0.10 3.87 17.07
CA SER A 78 0.33 5.16 16.42
C SER A 78 -0.96 5.98 16.33
N TYR A 79 -2.06 5.33 15.93
CA TYR A 79 -3.38 5.94 15.88
C TYR A 79 -3.82 6.45 17.25
N THR A 80 -3.79 5.59 18.26
CA THR A 80 -4.22 5.92 19.63
C THR A 80 -3.46 7.12 20.18
N GLN A 81 -2.13 7.16 19.99
CA GLN A 81 -1.30 8.27 20.43
C GLN A 81 -1.68 9.60 19.75
N SER A 82 -1.82 9.57 18.43
CA SER A 82 -2.18 10.74 17.63
C SER A 82 -3.61 11.21 17.92
N PHE A 83 -4.53 10.26 18.05
CA PHE A 83 -5.93 10.52 18.38
C PHE A 83 -6.07 11.20 19.75
N HIS A 84 -5.42 10.67 20.78
CA HIS A 84 -5.44 11.30 22.12
C HIS A 84 -4.81 12.69 22.14
N ALA A 85 -3.77 12.93 21.33
CA ALA A 85 -3.20 14.27 21.21
C ALA A 85 -4.21 15.25 20.59
N TRP A 86 -4.94 14.80 19.55
CA TRP A 86 -6.01 15.60 18.96
C TRP A 86 -7.17 15.80 19.94
N GLU A 87 -7.62 14.76 20.62
CA GLU A 87 -8.72 14.82 21.60
C GLU A 87 -8.42 15.83 22.72
N LYS A 88 -7.19 15.83 23.25
CA LYS A 88 -6.73 16.82 24.25
C LYS A 88 -6.67 18.24 23.71
N SER A 89 -6.61 18.46 22.42
CA SER A 89 -6.62 19.79 21.80
C SER A 89 -8.04 20.36 21.64
N LEU A 90 -9.07 19.54 21.85
CA LEU A 90 -10.46 19.99 21.80
C LEU A 90 -10.85 20.77 23.05
N PRO A 91 -11.88 21.63 22.97
CA PRO A 91 -12.47 22.27 24.14
C PRO A 91 -12.97 21.23 25.16
N GLU A 92 -12.90 21.54 26.47
CA GLU A 92 -13.27 20.61 27.55
C GLU A 92 -14.72 20.07 27.47
N ASN A 93 -15.61 20.83 26.88
CA ASN A 93 -17.01 20.44 26.71
C ASN A 93 -17.27 19.66 25.39
N ALA A 94 -16.23 19.38 24.61
CA ALA A 94 -16.36 18.62 23.38
C ALA A 94 -16.78 17.17 23.68
N ARG A 95 -17.78 16.69 22.94
CA ARG A 95 -18.18 15.29 22.95
C ARG A 95 -17.81 14.63 21.64
N LEU A 96 -17.22 13.46 21.72
CA LEU A 96 -16.90 12.67 20.53
C LEU A 96 -18.19 12.08 19.94
N GLY A 97 -18.30 12.15 18.63
CA GLY A 97 -19.38 11.55 17.87
C GLY A 97 -19.10 10.10 17.53
N GLU A 98 -19.86 9.58 16.57
CA GLU A 98 -19.70 8.22 16.06
C GLU A 98 -18.37 8.07 15.30
N LEU A 99 -17.64 6.97 15.60
CA LEU A 99 -16.46 6.55 14.84
C LEU A 99 -16.93 5.77 13.61
N TYR A 100 -16.56 6.26 12.44
CA TYR A 100 -16.75 5.56 11.17
C TYR A 100 -15.46 4.87 10.76
N SER A 101 -15.54 3.57 10.49
CA SER A 101 -14.43 2.76 9.98
C SER A 101 -14.77 2.25 8.58
N GLU A 102 -13.85 2.45 7.62
CA GLU A 102 -13.98 2.03 6.21
C GLU A 102 -15.34 2.38 5.57
N ARG A 103 -15.93 3.46 6.02
CA ARG A 103 -17.18 3.94 5.45
C ARG A 103 -16.94 4.53 4.08
N ARG A 104 -17.56 3.95 3.06
CA ARG A 104 -17.48 4.50 1.70
C ARG A 104 -18.30 5.78 1.59
N LEU A 105 -17.62 6.85 1.20
CA LEU A 105 -18.20 8.16 0.96
C LEU A 105 -18.24 8.45 -0.55
N TYR A 106 -19.25 9.17 -0.96
CA TYR A 106 -19.49 9.54 -2.35
C TYR A 106 -19.70 11.05 -2.45
N PHE A 107 -18.97 11.68 -3.34
CA PHE A 107 -19.22 13.06 -3.72
C PHE A 107 -20.21 13.07 -4.87
N LYS A 108 -21.44 13.52 -4.60
CA LYS A 108 -22.53 13.49 -5.57
C LYS A 108 -22.93 14.90 -6.01
N ARG A 109 -23.30 15.04 -7.28
CA ARG A 109 -23.95 16.24 -7.82
C ARG A 109 -25.15 15.80 -8.63
N ALA A 110 -26.34 16.25 -8.22
CA ALA A 110 -27.61 15.74 -8.73
C ALA A 110 -27.64 14.20 -8.68
N HIS A 111 -27.75 13.55 -9.81
CA HIS A 111 -27.80 12.08 -9.91
C HIS A 111 -26.45 11.40 -10.19
N PHE A 112 -25.36 12.17 -10.31
CA PHE A 112 -24.05 11.65 -10.69
C PHE A 112 -23.11 11.60 -9.49
N THR A 113 -22.41 10.46 -9.36
CA THR A 113 -21.26 10.35 -8.45
C THR A 113 -20.03 10.88 -9.17
N LEU A 114 -19.42 11.93 -8.61
CA LEU A 114 -18.21 12.54 -9.15
C LEU A 114 -16.95 11.85 -8.65
N ALA A 115 -16.89 11.55 -7.36
CA ALA A 115 -15.75 10.87 -6.74
C ALA A 115 -16.20 10.00 -5.59
N SER A 116 -15.37 9.04 -5.19
CA SER A 116 -15.58 8.27 -3.96
C SER A 116 -14.28 8.05 -3.21
N GLY A 117 -14.43 7.76 -1.92
CA GLY A 117 -13.34 7.37 -1.07
C GLY A 117 -13.83 6.51 0.09
N GLN A 118 -12.91 5.79 0.69
CA GLN A 118 -13.16 4.95 1.86
C GLN A 118 -12.06 5.24 2.87
N PRO A 119 -12.26 6.31 3.71
CA PRO A 119 -11.34 6.61 4.80
C PRO A 119 -11.28 5.44 5.78
N ASP A 120 -10.08 5.16 6.30
CA ASP A 120 -9.92 4.04 7.22
C ASP A 120 -10.65 4.29 8.54
N ARG A 121 -10.46 5.48 9.14
CA ARG A 121 -11.24 5.93 10.30
C ARG A 121 -11.48 7.43 10.26
N PHE A 122 -12.67 7.86 10.64
CA PHE A 122 -12.93 9.27 10.92
C PHE A 122 -14.07 9.44 11.92
N LEU A 123 -14.05 10.53 12.66
CA LEU A 123 -15.11 10.96 13.56
C LEU A 123 -15.12 12.48 13.70
N ALA A 124 -16.28 13.03 14.08
CA ALA A 124 -16.41 14.44 14.40
C ALA A 124 -16.66 14.63 15.91
N ALA A 125 -16.10 15.68 16.50
CA ALA A 125 -16.51 16.16 17.79
C ALA A 125 -17.75 17.08 17.68
N SER A 126 -18.48 17.23 18.76
CA SER A 126 -19.64 18.16 18.85
C SER A 126 -19.26 19.63 18.55
N THR A 127 -17.99 19.96 18.64
CA THR A 127 -17.40 21.27 18.33
C THR A 127 -17.04 21.43 16.85
N HIS A 128 -17.55 20.57 15.98
CA HIS A 128 -17.35 20.60 14.53
C HIS A 128 -15.91 20.39 14.06
N HIS A 129 -15.05 19.83 14.89
CA HIS A 129 -13.71 19.39 14.54
C HIS A 129 -13.72 17.89 14.20
N VAL A 130 -13.02 17.51 13.14
CA VAL A 130 -12.97 16.12 12.67
C VAL A 130 -11.54 15.59 12.79
N TYR A 131 -11.42 14.32 13.20
CA TYR A 131 -10.19 13.54 13.07
C TYR A 131 -10.33 12.50 11.96
N LEU A 132 -9.34 12.42 11.10
CA LEU A 132 -9.23 11.47 10.00
C LEU A 132 -7.91 10.70 10.13
N ALA A 133 -7.96 9.38 10.10
CA ALA A 133 -6.81 8.50 10.05
C ALA A 133 -6.78 7.69 8.75
N ASP A 134 -5.60 7.55 8.17
CA ASP A 134 -5.30 6.73 7.02
C ASP A 134 -4.12 5.80 7.36
N PHE A 135 -4.30 4.49 7.26
CA PHE A 135 -3.31 3.48 7.61
C PHE A 135 -2.51 3.04 6.39
N LYS A 136 -1.20 3.03 6.50
CA LYS A 136 -0.29 2.57 5.47
C LYS A 136 0.60 1.45 6.00
N THR A 137 0.52 0.28 5.41
CA THR A 137 1.29 -0.91 5.82
C THR A 137 2.68 -0.98 5.19
N SER A 138 2.94 -0.15 4.17
CA SER A 138 4.23 -0.14 3.47
C SER A 138 5.32 0.56 4.29
N TRP A 139 6.51 -0.04 4.36
CA TRP A 139 7.73 0.56 4.90
C TRP A 139 8.38 1.58 3.97
N ARG A 140 7.97 1.62 2.70
CA ARG A 140 8.51 2.56 1.71
C ARG A 140 8.20 4.01 2.10
N PRO A 141 9.06 4.98 1.78
CA PRO A 141 8.77 6.39 1.99
C PRO A 141 7.40 6.77 1.42
N ILE A 142 6.71 7.69 2.07
CA ILE A 142 5.46 8.25 1.55
C ILE A 142 5.82 9.33 0.54
N ASP A 143 5.19 9.29 -0.64
CA ASP A 143 5.47 10.25 -1.72
C ASP A 143 5.03 11.68 -1.40
N SER A 144 4.28 11.89 -0.30
CA SER A 144 3.84 13.21 0.13
C SER A 144 3.50 13.24 1.62
N TYR A 145 3.78 14.37 2.25
CA TYR A 145 3.35 14.65 3.62
C TYR A 145 1.82 14.74 3.71
N PRO A 146 1.21 14.52 4.90
CA PRO A 146 -0.24 14.60 5.08
C PRO A 146 -0.86 15.87 4.50
N ALA A 147 -0.20 17.03 4.65
CA ALA A 147 -0.70 18.30 4.14
C ALA A 147 -0.78 18.40 2.61
N THR A 148 0.06 17.68 1.87
CA THR A 148 0.12 17.67 0.40
C THR A 148 -0.43 16.40 -0.20
N ASN A 149 -0.88 15.44 0.63
CA ASN A 149 -1.36 14.16 0.17
C ASN A 149 -2.71 14.27 -0.57
N ALA A 150 -2.72 13.90 -1.84
CA ALA A 150 -3.91 13.99 -2.68
C ALA A 150 -5.07 13.14 -2.16
N GLN A 151 -4.80 11.94 -1.63
CA GLN A 151 -5.82 11.05 -1.07
C GLN A 151 -6.49 11.66 0.16
N LEU A 152 -5.69 12.20 1.10
CA LEU A 152 -6.23 12.87 2.29
C LEU A 152 -7.02 14.12 1.92
N ARG A 153 -6.58 14.87 0.92
CA ARG A 153 -7.31 16.04 0.43
C ARG A 153 -8.69 15.65 -0.15
N VAL A 154 -8.77 14.52 -0.85
CA VAL A 154 -10.06 13.98 -1.32
C VAL A 154 -10.92 13.53 -0.15
N TYR A 155 -10.35 12.81 0.81
CA TYR A 155 -11.08 12.40 2.02
C TYR A 155 -11.62 13.61 2.79
N ALA A 156 -10.83 14.67 2.94
CA ALA A 156 -11.26 15.91 3.57
C ALA A 156 -12.47 16.52 2.86
N ALA A 157 -12.46 16.58 1.51
CA ALA A 157 -13.60 17.06 0.74
C ALA A 157 -14.85 16.18 0.89
N LEU A 158 -14.68 14.83 0.85
CA LEU A 158 -15.77 13.88 1.02
C LEU A 158 -16.39 13.94 2.41
N ILE A 159 -15.60 14.08 3.46
CA ILE A 159 -16.05 14.21 4.85
C ILE A 159 -16.75 15.54 5.05
N PHE A 160 -16.23 16.63 4.45
CA PHE A 160 -16.87 17.94 4.50
C PHE A 160 -18.27 17.91 3.87
N ASP A 161 -18.43 17.24 2.71
CA ASP A 161 -19.73 17.04 2.06
C ASP A 161 -20.64 16.13 2.90
N PHE A 162 -20.09 15.04 3.47
CA PHE A 162 -20.82 14.11 4.33
C PHE A 162 -21.49 14.81 5.53
N TYR A 163 -20.77 15.73 6.19
CA TYR A 163 -21.30 16.56 7.25
C TYR A 163 -22.05 17.80 6.76
N ARG A 164 -22.39 17.85 5.47
CA ARG A 164 -23.15 18.97 4.86
C ARG A 164 -22.50 20.32 5.12
N HIS A 165 -21.18 20.40 5.02
CA HIS A 165 -20.37 21.61 5.21
C HIS A 165 -20.44 22.21 6.63
N LYS A 166 -20.86 21.43 7.62
CA LYS A 166 -21.04 21.89 9.00
C LYS A 166 -19.81 21.70 9.90
N ILE A 167 -18.69 21.19 9.37
CA ILE A 167 -17.43 21.10 10.11
C ILE A 167 -16.58 22.33 9.87
N ASP A 168 -15.83 22.74 10.90
CA ASP A 168 -15.01 23.94 10.88
C ASP A 168 -13.53 23.63 10.65
N SER A 169 -13.08 22.43 11.02
CA SER A 169 -11.73 21.96 10.72
C SER A 169 -11.64 20.44 10.67
N LEU A 170 -10.56 19.96 10.06
CA LEU A 170 -10.24 18.53 9.98
C LEU A 170 -8.75 18.33 10.21
N THR A 171 -8.40 17.45 11.15
CA THR A 171 -7.03 16.97 11.36
C THR A 171 -6.88 15.61 10.67
N ALA A 172 -5.97 15.50 9.72
CA ALA A 172 -5.72 14.28 8.96
C ALA A 172 -4.34 13.70 9.29
N ALA A 173 -4.29 12.45 9.73
CA ALA A 173 -3.07 11.74 10.07
C ALA A 173 -2.84 10.54 9.15
N ILE A 174 -1.58 10.30 8.79
CA ILE A 174 -1.14 9.06 8.15
C ILE A 174 -0.38 8.24 9.20
N HIS A 175 -0.89 7.04 9.48
CA HIS A 175 -0.26 6.10 10.38
C HIS A 175 0.50 5.05 9.58
N LYS A 176 1.81 4.98 9.82
CA LYS A 176 2.73 4.17 9.05
C LYS A 176 3.80 3.59 9.98
N PRO A 177 4.25 2.32 9.78
CA PRO A 177 5.29 1.74 10.59
C PRO A 177 6.59 2.55 10.48
N GLY A 178 7.24 2.79 11.62
CA GLY A 178 8.53 3.48 11.69
C GLY A 178 8.51 4.96 11.32
N SER A 179 7.33 5.60 11.25
CA SER A 179 7.21 7.02 10.88
C SER A 179 6.31 7.78 11.84
N THR A 180 6.74 8.98 12.22
CA THR A 180 5.99 9.96 13.02
C THR A 180 5.73 11.20 12.19
N LEU A 181 4.94 11.08 11.14
CA LEU A 181 4.58 12.24 10.32
C LEU A 181 3.63 13.15 11.10
N PRO A 182 3.86 14.47 11.10
CA PRO A 182 2.93 15.40 11.71
C PRO A 182 1.59 15.35 10.97
N PRO A 183 0.45 15.37 11.69
CA PRO A 183 -0.86 15.43 11.04
C PRO A 183 -1.03 16.76 10.28
N ALA A 184 -1.82 16.72 9.23
CA ALA A 184 -2.24 17.92 8.51
C ALA A 184 -3.48 18.52 9.17
N PHE A 185 -3.52 19.83 9.25
CA PHE A 185 -4.69 20.56 9.71
C PHE A 185 -5.33 21.30 8.54
N PHE A 186 -6.61 21.07 8.32
CA PHE A 186 -7.42 21.72 7.30
C PHE A 186 -8.43 22.64 7.97
N THR A 187 -8.34 23.93 7.71
CA THR A 187 -9.37 24.90 8.09
C THR A 187 -10.63 24.75 7.22
N LYS A 188 -11.70 25.41 7.58
CA LYS A 188 -12.93 25.43 6.77
C LYS A 188 -12.66 25.95 5.35
N SER A 189 -11.79 26.94 5.21
CA SER A 189 -11.38 27.45 3.89
C SER A 189 -10.64 26.40 3.08
N ASP A 190 -9.75 25.63 3.71
CA ASP A 190 -9.02 24.54 3.05
C ASP A 190 -9.98 23.43 2.61
N LEU A 191 -11.01 23.12 3.39
CA LEU A 191 -12.04 22.13 3.04
C LEU A 191 -12.87 22.58 1.83
N VAL A 192 -13.21 23.86 1.75
CA VAL A 192 -13.86 24.46 0.57
C VAL A 192 -12.96 24.37 -0.66
N LEU A 193 -11.67 24.71 -0.52
CA LEU A 193 -10.69 24.61 -1.60
C LEU A 193 -10.45 23.16 -2.02
N ALA A 194 -10.38 22.22 -1.08
CA ALA A 194 -10.29 20.79 -1.38
C ALA A 194 -11.50 20.31 -2.19
N THR A 195 -12.70 20.75 -1.79
CA THR A 195 -13.95 20.42 -2.52
C THR A 195 -13.95 20.96 -3.96
N LYS A 196 -13.49 22.19 -4.14
CA LYS A 196 -13.35 22.80 -5.48
C LYS A 196 -12.34 22.00 -6.32
N TRP A 197 -11.18 21.73 -5.77
CA TRP A 197 -10.13 20.96 -6.43
C TRP A 197 -10.59 19.56 -6.84
N VAL A 198 -11.32 18.82 -5.96
CA VAL A 198 -11.87 17.51 -6.32
C VAL A 198 -12.83 17.61 -7.50
N LYS A 199 -13.66 18.64 -7.56
CA LYS A 199 -14.59 18.85 -8.68
C LYS A 199 -13.85 19.07 -10.00
N GLU A 200 -12.85 19.94 -9.99
CA GLU A 200 -12.03 20.27 -11.16
C GLU A 200 -11.31 19.02 -11.69
N ILE A 201 -10.54 18.34 -10.84
CA ILE A 201 -9.81 17.13 -11.23
C ILE A 201 -10.74 16.04 -11.73
N THR A 202 -11.90 15.86 -11.09
CA THR A 202 -12.89 14.86 -11.51
C THR A 202 -13.47 15.19 -12.88
N SER A 203 -13.84 16.46 -13.11
CA SER A 203 -14.37 16.91 -14.39
C SER A 203 -13.38 16.64 -15.53
N ASP A 204 -12.15 17.09 -15.35
CA ASP A 204 -11.07 16.92 -16.33
C ASP A 204 -10.71 15.44 -16.56
N SER A 205 -10.75 14.62 -15.52
CA SER A 205 -10.44 13.19 -15.63
C SER A 205 -11.53 12.39 -16.34
N ILE A 206 -12.80 12.73 -16.12
CA ILE A 206 -13.95 12.07 -16.77
C ILE A 206 -14.08 12.52 -18.22
N ALA A 207 -13.87 13.79 -18.49
CA ALA A 207 -13.96 14.38 -19.81
C ALA A 207 -12.70 15.22 -20.11
N PRO A 208 -11.55 14.56 -20.36
CA PRO A 208 -10.32 15.28 -20.63
C PRO A 208 -10.47 16.14 -21.89
N PRO A 209 -9.85 17.35 -21.91
CA PRO A 209 -9.81 18.19 -23.11
C PRO A 209 -9.35 17.39 -24.35
N PRO A 210 -9.84 17.71 -25.55
CA PRO A 210 -9.57 16.93 -26.78
C PRO A 210 -8.06 16.67 -27.04
N ASP A 211 -7.22 17.67 -26.75
CA ASP A 211 -5.78 17.63 -27.02
C ASP A 211 -4.97 17.10 -25.80
N SER A 212 -5.65 16.46 -24.84
CA SER A 212 -4.99 15.93 -23.65
C SER A 212 -4.08 14.77 -23.99
N TYR A 213 -2.82 14.87 -23.57
CA TYR A 213 -1.80 13.84 -23.75
C TYR A 213 -1.29 13.33 -22.41
N PRO A 214 -0.88 12.05 -22.30
CA PRO A 214 -0.30 11.52 -21.07
C PRO A 214 0.94 12.31 -20.64
N ARG A 215 1.12 12.42 -19.34
CA ARG A 215 2.31 13.05 -18.73
C ARG A 215 3.02 12.06 -17.84
N LYS A 216 4.35 11.93 -18.00
CA LYS A 216 5.19 11.10 -17.14
C LYS A 216 5.54 11.81 -15.84
N GLY A 217 5.64 11.03 -14.77
CA GLY A 217 6.10 11.50 -13.48
C GLY A 217 5.94 10.44 -12.38
N PRO A 218 6.27 10.78 -11.13
CA PRO A 218 6.18 9.86 -9.98
C PRO A 218 4.77 9.24 -9.82
N TRP A 219 3.74 9.96 -10.22
CA TRP A 219 2.34 9.50 -10.19
C TRP A 219 2.06 8.29 -11.09
N CYS A 220 2.90 8.01 -12.10
CA CYS A 220 2.76 6.84 -12.96
C CYS A 220 2.86 5.52 -12.16
N ARG A 221 3.53 5.53 -11.02
CA ARG A 221 3.58 4.40 -10.11
C ARG A 221 2.19 3.94 -9.64
N TYR A 222 1.27 4.87 -9.48
CA TYR A 222 -0.09 4.64 -9.01
C TYR A 222 -1.13 4.56 -10.13
N CYS A 223 -0.68 4.63 -11.39
CA CYS A 223 -1.56 4.59 -12.55
C CYS A 223 -1.76 3.14 -12.99
N SER A 224 -2.96 2.60 -12.79
CA SER A 224 -3.32 1.27 -13.29
C SER A 224 -3.41 1.20 -14.81
N GLY A 225 -3.59 2.35 -15.47
CA GLY A 225 -3.66 2.46 -16.93
C GLY A 225 -2.32 2.50 -17.65
N LYS A 226 -1.18 2.42 -16.93
CA LYS A 226 0.17 2.54 -17.54
C LYS A 226 0.45 1.55 -18.65
N ILE A 227 -0.14 0.34 -18.61
CA ILE A 227 0.04 -0.67 -19.67
C ILE A 227 -0.56 -0.25 -21.02
N LEU A 228 -1.55 0.64 -21.00
CA LEU A 228 -2.19 1.20 -22.19
C LEU A 228 -1.66 2.60 -22.53
N CYS A 229 -0.76 3.14 -21.71
CA CYS A 229 -0.23 4.48 -21.91
C CYS A 229 0.76 4.52 -23.07
N PRO A 230 0.53 5.36 -24.12
CA PRO A 230 1.41 5.41 -25.28
C PRO A 230 2.85 5.79 -24.93
N LEU A 231 3.06 6.63 -23.91
CA LEU A 231 4.41 6.99 -23.45
C LEU A 231 5.18 5.78 -22.87
N TRP A 232 4.47 4.86 -22.19
CA TRP A 232 5.09 3.66 -21.64
C TRP A 232 5.26 2.58 -22.72
N GLN A 233 4.32 2.49 -23.66
CA GLN A 233 4.48 1.59 -24.81
C GLN A 233 5.68 1.96 -25.66
N ALA A 234 5.91 3.26 -25.92
CA ALA A 234 7.08 3.74 -26.62
C ALA A 234 8.39 3.38 -25.89
N GLU A 235 8.43 3.53 -24.55
CA GLU A 235 9.62 3.12 -23.76
C GLU A 235 9.88 1.61 -23.76
N LEU A 236 8.81 0.82 -23.70
CA LEU A 236 8.94 -0.64 -23.79
C LEU A 236 9.49 -1.06 -25.15
N THR A 237 9.04 -0.42 -26.24
CA THR A 237 9.57 -0.67 -27.58
C THR A 237 11.05 -0.31 -27.66
N GLN A 238 11.45 0.82 -27.09
CA GLN A 238 12.87 1.20 -27.03
C GLN A 238 13.72 0.24 -26.19
N LEU A 239 13.20 -0.20 -25.02
CA LEU A 239 13.89 -1.17 -24.18
C LEU A 239 14.03 -2.54 -24.86
N SER A 240 13.05 -2.98 -25.63
CA SER A 240 13.11 -4.24 -26.36
C SER A 240 14.12 -4.23 -27.51
N SER A 241 14.53 -3.06 -27.98
CA SER A 241 15.59 -2.91 -29.00
C SER A 241 17.01 -2.99 -28.42
N PHE A 242 17.17 -2.95 -27.08
CA PHE A 242 18.46 -3.13 -26.43
C PHE A 242 18.89 -4.60 -26.55
N ALA A 243 20.01 -4.84 -27.20
CA ALA A 243 20.63 -6.17 -27.16
C ALA A 243 21.16 -6.44 -25.75
N LEU A 244 20.93 -7.66 -25.22
CA LEU A 244 21.43 -8.07 -23.89
C LEU A 244 22.94 -7.85 -23.73
N THR A 245 23.70 -7.98 -24.84
CA THR A 245 25.13 -7.73 -24.89
C THR A 245 25.53 -6.27 -24.65
N GLN A 246 24.60 -5.32 -24.78
CA GLN A 246 24.86 -3.90 -24.53
C GLN A 246 24.66 -3.53 -23.05
N LEU A 247 23.96 -4.35 -22.27
CA LEU A 247 23.70 -4.07 -20.86
C LEU A 247 24.98 -4.04 -20.03
N ASP A 248 25.92 -4.93 -20.32
CA ASP A 248 27.21 -5.02 -19.61
C ASP A 248 28.15 -3.87 -19.93
N SER A 249 27.91 -3.14 -21.03
CA SER A 249 28.70 -1.99 -21.47
C SER A 249 28.13 -0.63 -21.09
N LEU A 250 26.97 -0.60 -20.39
CA LEU A 250 26.38 0.65 -19.96
C LEU A 250 27.20 1.35 -18.89
N SER A 251 27.38 2.66 -19.03
CA SER A 251 27.97 3.48 -17.97
C SER A 251 27.06 3.52 -16.73
N ASP A 252 27.65 3.79 -15.55
CA ASP A 252 26.89 3.93 -14.30
C ASP A 252 25.78 4.98 -14.42
N GLN A 253 26.03 6.07 -15.13
CA GLN A 253 25.02 7.11 -15.38
C GLN A 253 23.87 6.58 -16.25
N ALA A 254 24.15 5.78 -17.26
CA ALA A 254 23.11 5.16 -18.10
C ALA A 254 22.30 4.14 -17.30
N LEU A 255 22.95 3.32 -16.46
CA LEU A 255 22.27 2.40 -15.54
C LEU A 255 21.40 3.14 -14.54
N ALA A 256 21.90 4.22 -13.93
CA ALA A 256 21.12 5.05 -13.02
C ALA A 256 19.86 5.65 -13.68
N ASN A 257 19.95 6.05 -14.94
CA ASN A 257 18.82 6.56 -15.72
C ASN A 257 17.81 5.45 -16.09
N LEU A 258 18.25 4.20 -16.21
CA LEU A 258 17.38 3.05 -16.48
C LEU A 258 16.69 2.52 -15.23
N ALA A 259 17.35 2.60 -14.06
CA ALA A 259 16.86 2.01 -12.82
C ALA A 259 15.40 2.35 -12.47
N PRO A 260 14.91 3.62 -12.58
CA PRO A 260 13.51 3.96 -12.34
C PRO A 260 12.52 3.28 -13.28
N ARG A 261 13.01 2.89 -14.47
CA ARG A 261 12.19 2.25 -15.51
C ARG A 261 12.05 0.75 -15.29
N LEU A 262 13.05 0.11 -14.66
CA LEU A 262 13.06 -1.34 -14.43
C LEU A 262 11.91 -1.78 -13.50
N ASP A 263 11.66 -1.05 -12.42
CA ASP A 263 10.54 -1.36 -11.49
C ASP A 263 9.18 -1.31 -12.21
N LEU A 264 9.04 -0.41 -13.16
CA LEU A 264 7.82 -0.29 -13.94
C LEU A 264 7.69 -1.39 -14.98
N VAL A 265 8.77 -1.74 -15.67
CA VAL A 265 8.80 -2.86 -16.64
C VAL A 265 8.46 -4.16 -15.94
N ALA A 266 9.06 -4.41 -14.75
CA ALA A 266 8.76 -5.57 -13.93
C ALA A 266 7.27 -5.68 -13.61
N LYS A 267 6.63 -4.58 -13.20
CA LYS A 267 5.19 -4.53 -12.93
C LYS A 267 4.33 -4.76 -14.17
N ILE A 268 4.76 -4.29 -15.34
CA ILE A 268 4.04 -4.54 -16.59
C ILE A 268 4.13 -6.03 -16.94
N ILE A 269 5.32 -6.63 -16.81
CA ILE A 269 5.53 -8.06 -17.07
C ILE A 269 4.68 -8.90 -16.12
N GLU A 270 4.71 -8.60 -14.82
CA GLU A 270 3.88 -9.27 -13.81
C GLU A 270 2.41 -9.23 -14.21
N ARG A 271 1.89 -8.06 -14.54
CA ARG A 271 0.49 -7.89 -14.93
C ARG A 271 0.11 -8.59 -16.24
N LEU A 272 1.01 -8.58 -17.21
CA LEU A 272 0.80 -9.33 -18.47
C LEU A 272 0.77 -10.84 -18.20
N SER A 273 1.66 -11.33 -17.33
CA SER A 273 1.71 -12.75 -16.93
C SER A 273 0.44 -13.17 -16.22
N GLU A 274 -0.08 -12.35 -15.28
CA GLU A 274 -1.35 -12.62 -14.59
C GLU A 274 -2.53 -12.66 -15.58
N ARG A 275 -2.61 -11.70 -16.49
CA ARG A 275 -3.66 -11.68 -17.52
C ARG A 275 -3.56 -12.87 -18.46
N LEU A 276 -2.35 -13.29 -18.83
CA LEU A 276 -2.14 -14.48 -19.62
C LEU A 276 -2.62 -15.72 -18.87
N TYR A 277 -2.24 -15.84 -17.58
CA TYR A 277 -2.70 -16.93 -16.73
C TYR A 277 -4.23 -17.00 -16.67
N ASP A 278 -4.90 -15.89 -16.39
CA ASP A 278 -6.36 -15.84 -16.33
C ASP A 278 -7.02 -16.25 -17.66
N ARG A 279 -6.47 -15.79 -18.78
CA ARG A 279 -7.01 -16.14 -20.10
C ARG A 279 -6.78 -17.59 -20.45
N VAL A 280 -5.60 -18.14 -20.15
CA VAL A 280 -5.31 -19.57 -20.33
C VAL A 280 -6.23 -20.44 -19.46
N ALA A 281 -6.52 -20.00 -18.22
CA ALA A 281 -7.43 -20.67 -17.31
C ALA A 281 -8.86 -20.73 -17.85
N HIS A 282 -9.36 -19.63 -18.42
CA HIS A 282 -10.75 -19.52 -18.86
C HIS A 282 -10.98 -19.98 -20.32
N CYS A 283 -9.97 -19.83 -21.17
CA CYS A 283 -10.08 -20.14 -22.61
C CYS A 283 -8.84 -20.87 -23.12
N PRO A 284 -8.50 -22.07 -22.63
CA PRO A 284 -7.26 -22.80 -23.00
C PRO A 284 -7.14 -23.09 -24.51
N ALA A 285 -8.25 -23.30 -25.18
CA ALA A 285 -8.25 -23.53 -26.63
C ALA A 285 -7.72 -22.36 -27.47
N SER A 286 -7.75 -21.14 -26.94
CA SER A 286 -7.21 -19.94 -27.61
C SER A 286 -5.70 -19.78 -27.43
N PHE A 287 -5.06 -20.65 -26.65
CA PHE A 287 -3.64 -20.58 -26.29
C PHE A 287 -2.96 -21.95 -26.51
N PRO A 288 -2.85 -22.42 -27.76
CA PRO A 288 -2.25 -23.75 -28.03
C PRO A 288 -0.80 -23.77 -27.54
N GLY A 289 -0.41 -24.83 -26.85
CA GLY A 289 0.92 -25.00 -26.23
C GLY A 289 1.08 -24.40 -24.83
N TRP A 290 0.10 -23.68 -24.34
CA TRP A 290 0.10 -23.16 -22.96
C TRP A 290 -0.79 -24.03 -22.06
N SER A 291 -0.28 -24.36 -20.88
CA SER A 291 -1.02 -25.07 -19.86
C SER A 291 -0.72 -24.52 -18.47
N ILE A 292 -1.70 -24.58 -17.59
CA ILE A 292 -1.50 -24.22 -16.19
C ILE A 292 -0.96 -25.44 -15.45
N ILE A 293 0.27 -25.35 -15.01
CA ILE A 293 0.88 -26.36 -14.14
C ILE A 293 0.48 -26.04 -12.71
N GLN A 294 -0.23 -26.93 -12.06
CA GLN A 294 -0.57 -26.80 -10.66
C GLN A 294 0.72 -26.78 -9.82
N GLY A 295 0.87 -25.75 -9.00
CA GLY A 295 1.98 -25.66 -8.06
C GLY A 295 1.99 -26.84 -7.08
N SER A 296 3.18 -27.25 -6.64
CA SER A 296 3.31 -28.26 -5.61
C SER A 296 2.71 -27.76 -4.29
N PHE A 297 1.93 -28.61 -3.62
CA PHE A 297 1.38 -28.29 -2.31
C PHE A 297 2.55 -28.13 -1.31
N ARG A 298 2.68 -26.94 -0.74
CA ARG A 298 3.58 -26.70 0.39
C ARG A 298 2.84 -27.07 1.68
N ARG A 299 3.33 -28.10 2.37
CA ARG A 299 2.82 -28.44 3.70
C ARG A 299 3.35 -27.41 4.70
N LYS A 300 2.47 -26.86 5.52
CA LYS A 300 2.82 -25.94 6.61
C LYS A 300 2.29 -26.53 7.92
N ILE A 301 3.13 -26.57 8.93
CA ILE A 301 2.69 -26.89 10.28
C ILE A 301 2.03 -25.63 10.86
N SER A 302 0.71 -25.67 11.04
CA SER A 302 -0.07 -24.53 11.53
C SER A 302 0.12 -24.28 13.04
N SER A 303 0.44 -25.32 13.81
CA SER A 303 0.67 -25.25 15.26
C SER A 303 1.87 -26.07 15.67
N PRO A 304 3.04 -25.45 15.93
CA PRO A 304 4.22 -26.16 16.45
C PRO A 304 3.95 -26.89 17.77
N ALA A 305 3.11 -26.30 18.65
CA ALA A 305 2.77 -26.92 19.93
C ALA A 305 1.97 -28.24 19.78
N GLN A 306 1.04 -28.29 18.81
CA GLN A 306 0.33 -29.52 18.50
C GLN A 306 1.24 -30.55 17.84
N ALA A 307 2.12 -30.11 16.93
CA ALA A 307 3.12 -30.97 16.31
C ALA A 307 4.04 -31.58 17.36
N TYR A 308 4.53 -30.79 18.34
CA TYR A 308 5.32 -31.27 19.48
C TYR A 308 4.55 -32.33 20.29
N LYS A 309 3.28 -32.02 20.63
CA LYS A 309 2.45 -32.97 21.40
C LYS A 309 2.28 -34.31 20.65
N HIS A 310 2.04 -34.26 19.34
CA HIS A 310 1.82 -35.48 18.55
C HIS A 310 3.11 -36.25 18.25
N LEU A 311 4.22 -35.58 18.00
CA LEU A 311 5.46 -36.22 17.54
C LEU A 311 6.41 -36.55 18.67
N VAL A 312 6.43 -35.77 19.75
CA VAL A 312 7.33 -35.98 20.90
C VAL A 312 6.61 -36.62 22.07
N LYS A 313 5.50 -36.05 22.57
CA LYS A 313 4.81 -36.59 23.71
C LYS A 313 4.08 -37.90 23.44
N ASN A 314 3.52 -38.06 22.25
CA ASN A 314 2.70 -39.24 21.88
C ASN A 314 3.29 -39.99 20.68
N GLY A 315 4.45 -39.61 20.17
CA GLY A 315 5.03 -40.11 18.92
C GLY A 315 6.47 -40.60 19.08
N PRO A 316 7.15 -40.89 17.95
CA PRO A 316 8.43 -41.56 17.92
C PRO A 316 9.66 -40.63 18.05
N LEU A 317 9.49 -39.30 18.07
CA LEU A 317 10.61 -38.36 18.12
C LEU A 317 10.97 -38.02 19.59
N ASP A 318 12.26 -37.89 19.85
CA ASP A 318 12.75 -37.27 21.08
C ASP A 318 12.70 -35.71 20.96
N HIS A 319 12.84 -35.06 22.14
CA HIS A 319 12.77 -33.60 22.25
C HIS A 319 13.83 -32.88 21.41
N ASP A 320 15.08 -33.37 21.46
CA ASP A 320 16.20 -32.70 20.82
C ASP A 320 16.14 -32.81 19.29
N THR A 321 15.73 -33.96 18.78
CA THR A 321 15.48 -34.19 17.35
C THR A 321 14.35 -33.29 16.84
N PHE A 322 13.28 -33.09 17.62
CA PHE A 322 12.21 -32.18 17.25
C PHE A 322 12.69 -30.74 17.23
N LEU A 323 13.45 -30.29 18.23
CA LEU A 323 14.01 -28.93 18.27
C LEU A 323 14.96 -28.68 17.10
N ALA A 324 15.80 -29.64 16.71
CA ALA A 324 16.71 -29.52 15.57
C ALA A 324 15.96 -29.29 14.26
N ALA A 325 14.73 -29.81 14.13
CA ALA A 325 13.88 -29.59 12.96
C ALA A 325 13.06 -28.29 13.01
N THR A 326 13.06 -27.59 14.15
CA THR A 326 12.23 -26.40 14.37
C THR A 326 12.99 -25.13 14.01
N ARG A 327 12.43 -24.30 13.10
CA ARG A 327 12.95 -22.96 12.82
C ARG A 327 12.44 -21.99 13.88
N VAL A 328 13.35 -21.42 14.63
CA VAL A 328 13.04 -20.42 15.67
C VAL A 328 13.17 -19.02 15.06
N SER A 329 12.14 -18.21 15.19
CA SER A 329 12.14 -16.82 14.72
C SER A 329 12.54 -15.89 15.88
N ILE A 330 13.49 -14.98 15.64
CA ILE A 330 13.92 -13.96 16.61
C ILE A 330 12.71 -13.09 17.04
N SER A 331 11.83 -12.72 16.11
CA SER A 331 10.64 -11.94 16.43
C SER A 331 9.67 -12.69 17.34
N ALA A 332 9.52 -14.01 17.16
CA ALA A 332 8.70 -14.84 18.03
C ALA A 332 9.33 -14.98 19.42
N LEU A 333 10.65 -15.20 19.50
CA LEU A 333 11.37 -15.24 20.79
C LEU A 333 11.27 -13.91 21.54
N ARG A 334 11.46 -12.78 20.83
CA ARG A 334 11.29 -11.44 21.41
C ARG A 334 9.89 -11.27 22.00
N SER A 335 8.85 -11.63 21.25
CA SER A 335 7.46 -11.52 21.71
C SER A 335 7.22 -12.37 22.96
N VAL A 336 7.70 -13.61 22.98
CA VAL A 336 7.59 -14.50 24.13
C VAL A 336 8.34 -13.95 25.35
N LEU A 337 9.58 -13.50 25.18
CA LEU A 337 10.37 -12.90 26.26
C LEU A 337 9.71 -11.62 26.81
N SER A 338 9.23 -10.75 25.92
CA SER A 338 8.52 -9.54 26.34
C SER A 338 7.26 -9.87 27.14
N SER A 339 6.46 -10.84 26.71
CA SER A 339 5.22 -11.22 27.41
C SER A 339 5.48 -11.99 28.70
N THR A 340 6.43 -12.93 28.70
CA THR A 340 6.70 -13.81 29.86
C THR A 340 7.46 -13.08 30.97
N LEU A 341 8.40 -12.22 30.60
CA LEU A 341 9.27 -11.52 31.55
C LEU A 341 8.89 -10.05 31.74
N SER A 342 7.80 -9.58 31.10
CA SER A 342 7.34 -8.19 31.12
C SER A 342 8.42 -7.18 30.69
N LEU A 343 9.25 -7.57 29.72
CA LEU A 343 10.34 -6.76 29.21
C LEU A 343 9.87 -5.82 28.07
N SER A 344 10.53 -4.66 27.97
CA SER A 344 10.39 -3.86 26.75
C SER A 344 10.98 -4.60 25.54
N PRO A 345 10.54 -4.33 24.29
CA PRO A 345 11.12 -4.94 23.10
C PRO A 345 12.65 -4.79 23.01
N GLN A 346 13.18 -3.62 23.40
CA GLN A 346 14.62 -3.35 23.42
C GLN A 346 15.36 -4.20 24.48
N ALA A 347 14.76 -4.37 25.66
CA ALA A 347 15.33 -5.21 26.71
C ALA A 347 15.30 -6.70 26.33
N ALA A 348 14.25 -7.16 25.64
CA ALA A 348 14.17 -8.50 25.11
C ALA A 348 15.22 -8.77 24.01
N ASP A 349 15.46 -7.80 23.11
CA ASP A 349 16.53 -7.87 22.11
C ASP A 349 17.92 -7.92 22.76
N ALA A 350 18.19 -7.05 23.74
CA ALA A 350 19.45 -7.06 24.46
C ALA A 350 19.69 -8.41 25.18
N LEU A 351 18.65 -9.00 25.76
CA LEU A 351 18.73 -10.32 26.37
C LEU A 351 19.02 -11.41 25.35
N LEU A 352 18.38 -11.39 24.18
CA LEU A 352 18.66 -12.33 23.09
C LEU A 352 20.10 -12.19 22.59
N GLU A 353 20.58 -10.96 22.39
CA GLU A 353 21.96 -10.71 21.96
C GLU A 353 22.97 -11.20 23.01
N SER A 354 22.79 -10.84 24.27
CA SER A 354 23.71 -11.24 25.33
C SER A 354 23.73 -12.75 25.57
N SER A 355 22.60 -13.44 25.41
CA SER A 355 22.49 -14.88 25.67
C SER A 355 22.91 -15.75 24.49
N LEU A 356 22.72 -15.30 23.24
CA LEU A 356 22.88 -16.14 22.06
C LEU A 356 24.06 -15.76 21.14
N SER A 357 24.63 -14.53 21.28
CA SER A 357 25.77 -14.12 20.48
C SER A 357 27.11 -14.73 20.91
N PRO A 358 27.38 -14.95 22.22
CA PRO A 358 28.68 -15.41 22.66
C PRO A 358 29.09 -16.79 22.13
N ASP A 359 28.12 -17.67 21.89
CA ASP A 359 28.34 -19.05 21.39
C ASP A 359 28.04 -19.21 19.90
N GLY A 360 27.76 -18.10 19.19
CA GLY A 360 27.48 -18.11 17.76
C GLY A 360 26.09 -18.61 17.38
N THR A 361 25.20 -18.85 18.36
CA THR A 361 23.82 -19.28 18.09
C THR A 361 23.01 -18.19 17.38
N LEU A 362 23.30 -16.91 17.67
CA LEU A 362 22.75 -15.77 16.95
C LEU A 362 23.76 -15.23 15.94
N THR A 363 23.51 -15.49 14.67
CA THR A 363 24.30 -14.90 13.57
C THR A 363 23.54 -13.76 12.92
N LYS A 364 24.20 -12.60 12.77
CA LYS A 364 23.65 -11.46 12.00
C LYS A 364 24.04 -11.65 10.54
N THR A 365 23.10 -12.07 9.70
CA THR A 365 23.23 -12.03 8.24
C THR A 365 22.61 -10.74 7.72
N GLN A 366 23.41 -9.93 7.04
CA GLN A 366 22.88 -8.76 6.35
C GLN A 366 22.05 -9.25 5.17
N SER A 367 20.78 -8.83 5.11
CA SER A 367 19.97 -9.06 3.90
C SER A 367 20.68 -8.43 2.70
N PRO A 368 20.62 -9.07 1.52
CA PRO A 368 21.15 -8.43 0.34
C PRO A 368 20.54 -7.05 0.18
N PRO A 369 21.32 -6.03 -0.19
CA PRO A 369 20.81 -4.68 -0.36
C PRO A 369 19.68 -4.70 -1.40
N THR A 370 18.54 -4.14 -1.05
CA THR A 370 17.43 -3.93 -1.98
C THR A 370 17.60 -2.57 -2.63
N LEU A 371 17.54 -2.50 -3.95
CA LEU A 371 17.48 -1.24 -4.68
C LEU A 371 16.21 -0.50 -4.27
N SER A 372 16.39 0.61 -3.57
CA SER A 372 15.31 1.52 -3.19
C SER A 372 15.44 2.79 -4.02
N TYR A 373 14.36 3.21 -4.64
CA TYR A 373 14.28 4.44 -5.41
C TYR A 373 13.43 5.45 -4.66
N ASP A 374 14.03 6.62 -4.34
CA ASP A 374 13.30 7.75 -3.75
C ASP A 374 12.94 8.76 -4.85
N PRO A 375 11.65 8.85 -5.23
CA PRO A 375 11.19 9.81 -6.24
C PRO A 375 11.30 11.27 -5.79
N LEU A 376 11.47 11.56 -4.49
CA LEU A 376 11.57 12.93 -3.97
C LEU A 376 12.93 13.59 -4.26
N THR A 377 13.98 12.81 -4.50
CA THR A 377 15.30 13.33 -4.90
C THR A 377 15.33 13.83 -6.36
N LEU A 378 14.26 13.59 -7.12
CA LEU A 378 14.18 13.96 -8.54
C LEU A 378 13.49 15.30 -8.82
N GLN A 379 13.41 16.21 -7.87
CA GLN A 379 12.92 17.58 -8.18
C GLN A 379 13.81 18.34 -9.19
N THR A 380 14.93 17.78 -9.59
CA THR A 380 15.85 18.32 -10.61
C THR A 380 15.93 17.44 -11.87
N PHE A 381 14.97 16.54 -12.09
CA PHE A 381 15.04 15.63 -13.23
C PHE A 381 14.82 16.39 -14.55
N GLN A 382 15.90 16.64 -15.25
CA GLN A 382 15.82 16.94 -16.70
C GLN A 382 15.37 15.64 -17.41
N PRO A 383 14.45 15.73 -18.39
CA PRO A 383 14.03 14.56 -19.16
C PRO A 383 15.29 13.91 -19.74
N SER A 384 15.46 12.62 -19.44
CA SER A 384 16.57 11.84 -19.98
C SER A 384 16.58 11.95 -21.51
N PRO A 385 17.73 12.13 -22.15
CA PRO A 385 17.85 12.09 -23.60
C PRO A 385 17.25 10.77 -24.13
N PRO A 386 16.71 10.77 -25.35
CA PRO A 386 16.23 9.55 -25.98
C PRO A 386 17.33 8.49 -25.99
N LEU A 387 16.95 7.24 -25.81
CA LEU A 387 17.89 6.09 -25.70
C LEU A 387 18.89 6.00 -26.88
N GLN A 388 18.58 6.64 -28.01
CA GLN A 388 19.49 6.72 -29.17
C GLN A 388 20.81 7.45 -28.87
N GLU A 389 20.82 8.41 -27.91
CA GLU A 389 22.04 9.12 -27.51
C GLU A 389 22.92 8.31 -26.57
N LEU A 390 22.35 7.28 -25.89
CA LEU A 390 23.11 6.41 -24.99
C LEU A 390 23.93 5.34 -25.72
N SER A 391 23.69 5.15 -27.03
CA SER A 391 24.46 4.18 -27.86
C SER A 391 25.68 4.78 -28.53
N GLN A 392 25.93 6.09 -28.37
CA GLN A 392 27.03 6.80 -29.04
C GLN A 392 28.14 7.26 -28.07
N THR A 393 27.98 6.98 -26.77
CA THR A 393 29.02 7.19 -25.74
C THR A 393 29.49 5.87 -25.19
#